data_0ec97e34aad1c6643773f08d9dd01335
#
_entry.id   0ec97e34aad1c6643773f08d9dd01335
#
_cell.length_a   1.000
_cell.length_b   1.000
_cell.length_c   1.000
_cell.angle_alpha   90.00
_cell.angle_beta   90.00
_cell.angle_gamma   90.00
#
_symmetry.space_group_name_H-M   'P 1'
#
loop_
_entity.id
_entity.type
_entity.pdbx_description
1 polymer ?
#
loop_
_entity_poly.entity_id
_entity_poly.type
_entity_poly.pdbx_seq_one_letter_code
_entity_poly.pdbx_strand_id
1 'polypeptide(L)'
;MAQIPYKIYLDESELPKAWYNLRADMKNKPAPLLNPATFQPMTFEELRPVFCDELVRQELDDATPYFEIPGEILDFYKMYRPSPLIHAEFLEKALGTPAKIYYKFEGNNTSGSHKLNSAIAQAYYAKQQGLKGVTTETGAGQWGTALSMACSFFGLDCKVFMVKVSYEQKPFRREVMRTYGASVTPSPSETTQVGKKILEAHPGTSGSLGCAISEAVEVATGLEGYRYVLGSVLNQVLLHQSVIGLETKAACDKYGIKPDIIIGCAGGGSNLGGLISPFMGEKIRGEADYQFIAVEPASCPSFTRGKYVYDYCDTGMVCPLQKMYTLGSNFIPSANHAGGLRYHGMSSVLSQLYADGLMEARAVEQTAVFQAAELFARVEGTLPAPESSHAIRVAIDEALKCKETGEEKTIIFGLTGTGYFDMTAYQKFNDGLMSDYIPSDEELEESFKQLPKVEL
;
A
#
# COMPACT_ATOMS: atom_id res chain seq x y z
N MET A 1 -11.94 -23.31 26.42
CA MET A 1 -11.78 -22.27 25.38
C MET A 1 -12.62 -22.69 24.16
N ALA A 2 -13.31 -21.77 23.51
CA ALA A 2 -13.99 -22.10 22.26
C ALA A 2 -12.96 -22.53 21.21
N GLN A 3 -13.29 -23.52 20.41
CA GLN A 3 -12.40 -23.95 19.30
C GLN A 3 -12.23 -22.79 18.33
N ILE A 4 -10.99 -22.42 18.00
CA ILE A 4 -10.70 -21.37 17.00
C ILE A 4 -11.15 -21.89 15.63
N PRO A 5 -12.07 -21.19 14.94
CA PRO A 5 -12.51 -21.62 13.62
C PRO A 5 -11.39 -21.39 12.58
N TYR A 6 -11.39 -22.22 11.51
CA TYR A 6 -10.45 -22.06 10.39
C TYR A 6 -10.55 -20.67 9.75
N LYS A 7 -11.77 -20.17 9.53
CA LYS A 7 -12.03 -18.80 9.07
C LYS A 7 -12.75 -18.04 10.17
N ILE A 8 -12.08 -17.00 10.67
CA ILE A 8 -12.65 -16.11 11.67
C ILE A 8 -13.31 -14.94 10.94
N TYR A 9 -14.64 -14.89 11.05
CA TYR A 9 -15.42 -13.72 10.64
C TYR A 9 -15.92 -12.99 11.89
N LEU A 10 -15.84 -11.66 11.84
CA LEU A 10 -16.59 -10.80 12.74
C LEU A 10 -18.00 -10.59 12.18
N ASP A 11 -18.96 -10.27 13.04
CA ASP A 11 -20.28 -9.84 12.59
C ASP A 11 -20.25 -8.39 12.09
N GLU A 12 -21.21 -7.97 11.27
CA GLU A 12 -21.32 -6.57 10.80
C GLU A 12 -21.39 -5.56 11.95
N SER A 13 -21.98 -5.97 13.09
CA SER A 13 -22.04 -5.13 14.30
C SER A 13 -20.67 -4.89 14.97
N GLU A 14 -19.69 -5.76 14.68
CA GLU A 14 -18.31 -5.69 15.16
C GLU A 14 -17.39 -4.89 14.22
N LEU A 15 -17.91 -4.37 13.09
CA LEU A 15 -17.17 -3.45 12.23
C LEU A 15 -16.67 -2.24 13.02
N PRO A 16 -15.40 -1.82 12.84
CA PRO A 16 -14.88 -0.60 13.43
C PRO A 16 -15.75 0.61 13.06
N LYS A 17 -16.11 1.43 14.04
CA LYS A 17 -16.90 2.65 13.84
C LYS A 17 -16.03 3.88 13.68
N ALA A 18 -14.73 3.77 13.92
CA ALA A 18 -13.76 4.83 13.75
C ALA A 18 -12.45 4.25 13.19
N TRP A 19 -11.76 5.05 12.39
CA TRP A 19 -10.37 4.78 11.99
C TRP A 19 -9.44 5.19 13.13
N TYR A 20 -8.35 4.48 13.29
CA TYR A 20 -7.33 4.77 14.29
C TYR A 20 -6.12 5.48 13.66
N ASN A 21 -5.81 6.64 14.18
CA ASN A 21 -4.66 7.44 13.78
C ASN A 21 -3.45 7.13 14.68
N LEU A 22 -2.61 6.22 14.24
CA LEU A 22 -1.42 5.81 14.96
C LEU A 22 -0.49 6.98 15.33
N ARG A 23 -0.49 8.07 14.53
CA ARG A 23 0.33 9.26 14.80
C ARG A 23 0.04 9.89 16.16
N ALA A 24 -1.20 9.78 16.65
CA ALA A 24 -1.57 10.31 17.97
C ALA A 24 -0.74 9.69 19.10
N ASP A 25 -0.38 8.41 18.98
CA ASP A 25 0.41 7.68 19.98
C ASP A 25 1.92 7.73 19.74
N MET A 26 2.37 8.12 18.55
CA MET A 26 3.80 8.18 18.21
C MET A 26 4.53 9.23 19.04
N LYS A 27 5.64 8.86 19.68
CA LYS A 27 6.53 9.78 20.44
C LYS A 27 7.25 10.74 19.50
N ASN A 28 7.83 10.21 18.43
CA ASN A 28 8.44 10.97 17.35
C ASN A 28 7.43 11.05 16.22
N LYS A 29 6.84 12.21 16.02
CA LYS A 29 5.91 12.45 14.91
C LYS A 29 6.64 12.38 13.58
N PRO A 30 6.02 11.90 12.50
CA PRO A 30 6.57 12.08 11.17
C PRO A 30 6.80 13.56 10.86
N ALA A 31 7.90 13.86 10.19
CA ALA A 31 8.18 15.24 9.79
C ALA A 31 7.11 15.76 8.80
N PRO A 32 6.77 17.07 8.83
CA PRO A 32 5.71 17.63 7.99
C PRO A 32 6.07 17.57 6.50
N LEU A 33 5.06 17.59 5.65
CA LEU A 33 5.24 17.86 4.22
C LEU A 33 5.78 19.28 4.04
N LEU A 34 6.75 19.46 3.14
CA LEU A 34 7.32 20.79 2.85
C LEU A 34 6.93 21.27 1.46
N ASN A 35 6.67 22.56 1.36
CA ASN A 35 6.55 23.25 0.09
C ASN A 35 7.91 23.25 -0.62
N PRO A 36 8.03 22.73 -1.84
CA PRO A 36 9.33 22.60 -2.52
C PRO A 36 9.99 23.93 -2.90
N ALA A 37 9.23 25.03 -2.94
CA ALA A 37 9.76 26.36 -3.26
C ALA A 37 10.29 27.11 -2.03
N THR A 38 9.71 26.87 -0.85
CA THR A 38 10.03 27.64 0.37
C THR A 38 10.69 26.79 1.46
N PHE A 39 10.62 25.46 1.36
CA PHE A 39 11.03 24.49 2.39
C PHE A 39 10.31 24.67 3.74
N GLN A 40 9.17 25.37 3.74
CA GLN A 40 8.34 25.52 4.93
C GLN A 40 7.26 24.42 4.97
N PRO A 41 6.78 24.05 6.17
CA PRO A 41 5.67 23.12 6.30
C PRO A 41 4.47 23.55 5.48
N MET A 42 3.90 22.61 4.73
CA MET A 42 2.69 22.82 3.92
C MET A 42 1.50 23.13 4.82
N THR A 43 0.73 24.14 4.43
CA THR A 43 -0.51 24.53 5.09
C THR A 43 -1.72 23.86 4.44
N PHE A 44 -2.87 23.92 5.13
CA PHE A 44 -4.15 23.48 4.57
C PHE A 44 -4.46 24.17 3.23
N GLU A 45 -4.25 25.50 3.15
CA GLU A 45 -4.56 26.29 1.96
C GLU A 45 -3.64 25.94 0.75
N GLU A 46 -2.43 25.47 1.00
CA GLU A 46 -1.51 25.03 -0.06
C GLU A 46 -1.82 23.61 -0.56
N LEU A 47 -2.40 22.74 0.27
CA LEU A 47 -2.75 21.36 -0.10
C LEU A 47 -4.14 21.23 -0.72
N ARG A 48 -5.12 22.07 -0.32
CA ARG A 48 -6.52 21.97 -0.78
C ARG A 48 -6.72 22.13 -2.31
N PRO A 49 -5.87 22.81 -3.09
CA PRO A 49 -6.00 22.78 -4.55
C PRO A 49 -5.76 21.40 -5.16
N VAL A 50 -4.97 20.56 -4.49
CA VAL A 50 -4.61 19.21 -4.96
C VAL A 50 -5.56 18.15 -4.40
N PHE A 51 -5.88 18.21 -3.09
CA PHE A 51 -6.67 17.20 -2.38
C PHE A 51 -8.02 17.73 -1.92
N CYS A 52 -8.96 16.82 -1.62
CA CYS A 52 -10.21 17.18 -0.96
C CYS A 52 -9.96 17.78 0.42
N ASP A 53 -10.75 18.75 0.83
CA ASP A 53 -10.58 19.49 2.09
C ASP A 53 -10.51 18.56 3.32
N GLU A 54 -11.42 17.58 3.41
CA GLU A 54 -11.40 16.64 4.54
C GLU A 54 -10.17 15.72 4.54
N LEU A 55 -9.72 15.31 3.36
CA LEU A 55 -8.49 14.51 3.25
C LEU A 55 -7.25 15.31 3.68
N VAL A 56 -7.23 16.64 3.42
CA VAL A 56 -6.17 17.52 3.92
C VAL A 56 -6.20 17.63 5.44
N ARG A 57 -7.40 17.76 6.05
CA ARG A 57 -7.52 17.78 7.53
C ARG A 57 -6.98 16.48 8.13
N GLN A 58 -7.39 15.34 7.60
CA GLN A 58 -6.90 14.03 8.07
C GLN A 58 -5.39 13.84 7.83
N GLU A 59 -4.85 14.39 6.73
CA GLU A 59 -3.40 14.34 6.45
C GLU A 59 -2.61 15.12 7.49
N LEU A 60 -3.06 16.31 7.86
CA LEU A 60 -2.36 17.22 8.75
C LEU A 60 -2.59 16.93 10.25
N ASP A 61 -3.69 16.28 10.63
CA ASP A 61 -4.01 16.00 12.04
C ASP A 61 -3.22 14.80 12.56
N ASP A 62 -2.26 15.05 13.41
CA ASP A 62 -1.43 14.05 14.08
C ASP A 62 -1.76 13.87 15.58
N ALA A 63 -2.83 14.51 16.04
CA ALA A 63 -3.22 14.56 17.45
C ALA A 63 -4.52 13.79 17.76
N THR A 64 -5.49 13.82 16.86
CA THR A 64 -6.77 13.12 17.03
C THR A 64 -6.57 11.60 16.89
N PRO A 65 -6.81 10.79 17.95
CA PRO A 65 -6.52 9.35 17.90
C PRO A 65 -7.54 8.55 17.08
N TYR A 66 -8.80 8.97 17.04
CA TYR A 66 -9.85 8.26 16.32
C TYR A 66 -10.68 9.21 15.47
N PHE A 67 -10.90 8.84 14.21
CA PHE A 67 -11.79 9.54 13.29
C PHE A 67 -13.02 8.67 13.06
N GLU A 68 -14.20 9.20 13.37
CA GLU A 68 -15.47 8.50 13.14
C GLU A 68 -15.63 8.17 11.65
N ILE A 69 -16.06 6.93 11.34
CA ILE A 69 -16.34 6.51 9.97
C ILE A 69 -17.77 6.92 9.63
N PRO A 70 -17.98 7.79 8.62
CA PRO A 70 -19.32 8.18 8.18
C PRO A 70 -20.22 6.98 7.88
N GLY A 71 -21.50 7.07 8.26
CA GLY A 71 -22.46 5.99 8.10
C GLY A 71 -22.57 5.47 6.67
N GLU A 72 -22.52 6.37 5.68
CA GLU A 72 -22.56 6.00 4.26
C GLU A 72 -21.32 5.17 3.84
N ILE A 73 -20.13 5.46 4.39
CA ILE A 73 -18.93 4.63 4.18
C ILE A 73 -19.12 3.26 4.84
N LEU A 74 -19.67 3.21 6.07
CA LEU A 74 -19.96 1.94 6.73
C LEU A 74 -20.95 1.08 5.94
N ASP A 75 -21.95 1.68 5.30
CA ASP A 75 -22.90 0.97 4.45
C ASP A 75 -22.22 0.34 3.23
N PHE A 76 -21.26 1.02 2.61
CA PHE A 76 -20.43 0.42 1.56
C PHE A 76 -19.48 -0.65 2.09
N TYR A 77 -18.90 -0.45 3.28
CA TYR A 77 -18.04 -1.45 3.91
C TYR A 77 -18.76 -2.77 4.14
N LYS A 78 -20.02 -2.79 4.53
CA LYS A 78 -20.82 -4.00 4.71
C LYS A 78 -20.91 -4.89 3.47
N MET A 79 -20.70 -4.34 2.26
CA MET A 79 -20.70 -5.12 1.02
C MET A 79 -19.56 -6.15 0.95
N TYR A 80 -18.46 -5.94 1.69
CA TYR A 80 -17.27 -6.81 1.60
C TYR A 80 -16.49 -6.95 2.91
N ARG A 81 -16.86 -6.24 3.95
CA ARG A 81 -16.29 -6.31 5.29
C ARG A 81 -17.34 -6.83 6.28
N PRO A 82 -16.92 -7.45 7.42
CA PRO A 82 -15.54 -7.71 7.84
C PRO A 82 -14.81 -8.68 6.90
N SER A 83 -13.51 -8.44 6.66
CA SER A 83 -12.69 -9.40 5.94
C SER A 83 -12.18 -10.50 6.88
N PRO A 84 -12.02 -11.74 6.41
CA PRO A 84 -11.67 -12.85 7.30
C PRO A 84 -10.21 -12.81 7.77
N LEU A 85 -10.00 -13.25 9.02
CA LEU A 85 -8.71 -13.75 9.50
C LEU A 85 -8.72 -15.27 9.35
N ILE A 86 -7.81 -15.83 8.58
CA ILE A 86 -7.80 -17.26 8.22
C ILE A 86 -6.59 -17.94 8.83
N HIS A 87 -6.81 -19.12 9.44
CA HIS A 87 -5.75 -19.96 9.96
C HIS A 87 -5.13 -20.79 8.83
N ALA A 88 -3.85 -20.58 8.52
CA ALA A 88 -3.14 -21.26 7.43
C ALA A 88 -2.65 -22.66 7.85
N GLU A 89 -3.56 -23.52 8.32
CA GLU A 89 -3.23 -24.85 8.85
C GLU A 89 -2.55 -25.77 7.83
N PHE A 90 -2.92 -25.67 6.57
CA PHE A 90 -2.32 -26.51 5.53
C PHE A 90 -0.90 -26.06 5.21
N LEU A 91 -0.63 -24.76 5.28
CA LEU A 91 0.74 -24.24 5.16
C LEU A 91 1.60 -24.69 6.34
N GLU A 92 1.09 -24.60 7.60
CA GLU A 92 1.80 -25.12 8.77
C GLU A 92 2.18 -26.58 8.62
N LYS A 93 1.23 -27.42 8.18
CA LYS A 93 1.45 -28.85 7.93
C LYS A 93 2.46 -29.08 6.82
N ALA A 94 2.39 -28.35 5.73
CA ALA A 94 3.32 -28.47 4.59
C ALA A 94 4.76 -28.11 5.00
N LEU A 95 4.93 -27.10 5.87
CA LEU A 95 6.23 -26.68 6.38
C LEU A 95 6.73 -27.60 7.51
N GLY A 96 5.83 -28.30 8.21
CA GLY A 96 6.15 -29.11 9.39
C GLY A 96 6.68 -28.24 10.53
N THR A 97 6.10 -27.07 10.74
CA THR A 97 6.49 -26.07 11.74
C THR A 97 5.57 -26.11 12.97
N PRO A 98 6.07 -25.80 14.18
CA PRO A 98 5.23 -25.57 15.35
C PRO A 98 4.53 -24.18 15.33
N ALA A 99 4.96 -23.25 14.46
CA ALA A 99 4.38 -21.93 14.37
C ALA A 99 2.88 -21.99 14.01
N LYS A 100 2.10 -21.03 14.54
CA LYS A 100 0.71 -20.78 14.16
C LYS A 100 0.69 -19.63 13.16
N ILE A 101 0.12 -19.87 11.97
CA ILE A 101 0.13 -18.91 10.85
C ILE A 101 -1.29 -18.47 10.53
N TYR A 102 -1.51 -17.17 10.55
CA TYR A 102 -2.79 -16.57 10.17
C TYR A 102 -2.58 -15.55 9.05
N TYR A 103 -3.58 -15.37 8.19
CA TYR A 103 -3.56 -14.29 7.22
C TYR A 103 -4.86 -13.49 7.20
N LYS A 104 -4.71 -12.16 7.18
CA LYS A 104 -5.81 -11.23 7.01
C LYS A 104 -6.10 -11.08 5.51
N PHE A 105 -7.22 -11.62 5.05
CA PHE A 105 -7.52 -11.74 3.63
C PHE A 105 -8.29 -10.54 3.09
N GLU A 106 -7.57 -9.52 2.63
CA GLU A 106 -8.11 -8.30 2.02
C GLU A 106 -8.37 -8.44 0.51
N GLY A 107 -7.87 -9.48 -0.14
CA GLY A 107 -8.17 -9.78 -1.54
C GLY A 107 -9.56 -10.37 -1.78
N ASN A 108 -10.30 -10.65 -0.71
CA ASN A 108 -11.64 -11.25 -0.74
C ASN A 108 -12.75 -10.21 -0.92
N ASN A 109 -12.59 -9.29 -1.84
CA ASN A 109 -13.60 -8.31 -2.19
C ASN A 109 -13.67 -8.11 -3.71
N THR A 110 -14.70 -7.42 -4.18
CA THR A 110 -14.96 -7.22 -5.61
C THR A 110 -13.89 -6.44 -6.36
N SER A 111 -13.12 -5.59 -5.68
CA SER A 111 -11.97 -4.93 -6.30
C SER A 111 -10.70 -5.79 -6.30
N GLY A 112 -10.70 -6.89 -5.56
CA GLY A 112 -9.60 -7.83 -5.44
C GLY A 112 -8.42 -7.35 -4.58
N SER A 113 -8.56 -6.27 -3.79
CA SER A 113 -7.49 -5.78 -2.92
C SER A 113 -7.98 -4.90 -1.77
N HIS A 114 -7.10 -4.70 -0.75
CA HIS A 114 -7.30 -3.78 0.40
C HIS A 114 -7.58 -2.33 -0.01
N LYS A 115 -7.22 -1.93 -1.21
CA LYS A 115 -7.28 -0.52 -1.65
C LYS A 115 -8.70 0.05 -1.66
N LEU A 116 -9.71 -0.82 -1.76
CA LEU A 116 -11.12 -0.41 -1.74
C LEU A 116 -11.50 0.32 -0.43
N ASN A 117 -10.87 -0.01 0.69
CA ASN A 117 -11.13 0.65 1.98
C ASN A 117 -10.91 2.17 1.92
N SER A 118 -9.79 2.60 1.37
CA SER A 118 -9.47 4.02 1.22
C SER A 118 -10.15 4.64 0.00
N ALA A 119 -10.35 3.87 -1.08
CA ALA A 119 -11.02 4.37 -2.28
C ALA A 119 -12.44 4.86 -1.99
N ILE A 120 -13.20 4.10 -1.20
CA ILE A 120 -14.56 4.49 -0.78
C ILE A 120 -14.51 5.77 0.06
N ALA A 121 -13.60 5.87 1.03
CA ALA A 121 -13.47 7.06 1.87
C ALA A 121 -13.11 8.30 1.05
N GLN A 122 -12.14 8.21 0.16
CA GLN A 122 -11.70 9.35 -0.66
C GLN A 122 -12.78 9.77 -1.67
N ALA A 123 -13.47 8.82 -2.31
CA ALA A 123 -14.58 9.13 -3.21
C ALA A 123 -15.77 9.73 -2.46
N TYR A 124 -16.09 9.26 -1.26
CA TYR A 124 -17.11 9.86 -0.39
C TYR A 124 -16.82 11.33 -0.11
N TYR A 125 -15.61 11.65 0.36
CA TYR A 125 -15.24 13.04 0.68
C TYR A 125 -15.18 13.92 -0.56
N ALA A 126 -14.77 13.40 -1.71
CA ALA A 126 -14.85 14.11 -2.98
C ALA A 126 -16.30 14.45 -3.34
N LYS A 127 -17.23 13.52 -3.16
CA LYS A 127 -18.67 13.73 -3.37
C LYS A 127 -19.25 14.75 -2.40
N GLN A 128 -18.90 14.65 -1.11
CA GLN A 128 -19.38 15.58 -0.08
C GLN A 128 -18.92 17.02 -0.34
N GLN A 129 -17.73 17.20 -0.90
CA GLN A 129 -17.21 18.50 -1.33
C GLN A 129 -17.88 19.03 -2.61
N GLY A 130 -18.73 18.27 -3.28
CA GLY A 130 -19.40 18.65 -4.52
C GLY A 130 -18.50 18.61 -5.76
N LEU A 131 -17.43 17.79 -5.73
CA LEU A 131 -16.54 17.64 -6.89
C LEU A 131 -17.25 16.91 -8.04
N LYS A 132 -16.81 17.21 -9.28
CA LYS A 132 -17.25 16.53 -10.51
C LYS A 132 -16.56 15.17 -10.67
N GLY A 133 -15.29 15.09 -10.25
CA GLY A 133 -14.50 13.90 -10.41
C GLY A 133 -13.15 13.96 -9.72
N VAL A 134 -12.41 12.88 -9.88
CA VAL A 134 -11.07 12.73 -9.32
C VAL A 134 -10.08 12.25 -10.39
N THR A 135 -8.81 12.56 -10.15
CA THR A 135 -7.69 12.01 -10.94
C THR A 135 -6.81 11.16 -10.04
N THR A 136 -6.15 10.18 -10.61
CA THR A 136 -5.25 9.33 -9.83
C THR A 136 -4.23 8.62 -10.71
N GLU A 137 -3.18 8.10 -10.09
CA GLU A 137 -2.25 7.14 -10.66
C GLU A 137 -2.68 5.69 -10.33
N THR A 138 -2.10 4.73 -11.03
CA THR A 138 -2.12 3.33 -10.61
C THR A 138 -0.91 2.56 -11.16
N GLY A 139 -0.27 1.76 -10.32
CA GLY A 139 0.84 0.88 -10.71
C GLY A 139 0.35 -0.36 -11.44
N ALA A 140 -0.01 -1.40 -10.67
CA ALA A 140 -0.51 -2.68 -11.19
C ALA A 140 -1.99 -2.63 -11.63
N GLY A 141 -2.70 -1.54 -11.38
CA GLY A 141 -4.13 -1.36 -11.65
C GLY A 141 -5.06 -1.68 -10.46
N GLN A 142 -4.54 -2.14 -9.33
CA GLN A 142 -5.34 -2.45 -8.16
C GLN A 142 -6.01 -1.20 -7.56
N TRP A 143 -5.26 -0.11 -7.44
CA TRP A 143 -5.80 1.16 -6.95
C TRP A 143 -6.81 1.75 -7.93
N GLY A 144 -6.45 1.82 -9.22
CA GLY A 144 -7.36 2.30 -10.26
C GLY A 144 -8.68 1.51 -10.29
N THR A 145 -8.63 0.18 -10.14
CA THR A 145 -9.84 -0.67 -10.05
C THR A 145 -10.70 -0.31 -8.85
N ALA A 146 -10.09 -0.20 -7.66
CA ALA A 146 -10.81 0.14 -6.43
C ALA A 146 -11.45 1.53 -6.50
N LEU A 147 -10.70 2.52 -7.00
CA LEU A 147 -11.20 3.89 -7.13
C LEU A 147 -12.28 4.02 -8.20
N SER A 148 -12.13 3.35 -9.36
CA SER A 148 -13.16 3.34 -10.40
C SER A 148 -14.49 2.82 -9.87
N MET A 149 -14.44 1.74 -9.08
CA MET A 149 -15.61 1.17 -8.42
C MET A 149 -16.22 2.16 -7.42
N ALA A 150 -15.40 2.77 -6.54
CA ALA A 150 -15.87 3.75 -5.58
C ALA A 150 -16.47 4.99 -6.27
N CYS A 151 -15.85 5.51 -7.31
CA CYS A 151 -16.38 6.63 -8.09
C CYS A 151 -17.73 6.29 -8.75
N SER A 152 -17.89 5.06 -9.24
CA SER A 152 -19.16 4.58 -9.77
C SER A 152 -20.28 4.63 -8.71
N PHE A 153 -20.01 4.27 -7.45
CA PHE A 153 -20.97 4.35 -6.36
C PHE A 153 -21.41 5.77 -6.05
N PHE A 154 -20.49 6.73 -6.13
CA PHE A 154 -20.76 8.14 -5.79
C PHE A 154 -21.09 9.02 -7.00
N GLY A 155 -21.12 8.46 -8.23
CA GLY A 155 -21.41 9.20 -9.45
C GLY A 155 -20.35 10.25 -9.79
N LEU A 156 -19.06 9.94 -9.55
CA LEU A 156 -17.91 10.79 -9.84
C LEU A 156 -17.23 10.34 -11.14
N ASP A 157 -16.75 11.30 -11.93
CA ASP A 157 -15.82 11.01 -13.02
C ASP A 157 -14.47 10.56 -12.46
N CYS A 158 -13.83 9.58 -13.09
CA CYS A 158 -12.57 8.98 -12.66
C CYS A 158 -11.56 8.94 -13.79
N LYS A 159 -10.44 9.67 -13.64
CA LYS A 159 -9.33 9.69 -14.61
C LYS A 159 -8.11 9.02 -14.02
N VAL A 160 -7.70 7.90 -14.62
CA VAL A 160 -6.62 7.05 -14.11
C VAL A 160 -5.42 7.10 -15.05
N PHE A 161 -4.25 7.45 -14.50
CA PHE A 161 -2.96 7.32 -15.18
C PHE A 161 -2.31 6.02 -14.74
N MET A 162 -2.18 5.06 -15.65
CA MET A 162 -1.66 3.73 -15.34
C MET A 162 -0.22 3.60 -15.84
N VAL A 163 0.68 3.12 -15.00
CA VAL A 163 2.08 2.86 -15.39
C VAL A 163 2.13 2.05 -16.67
N LYS A 164 2.83 2.55 -17.69
CA LYS A 164 2.82 2.06 -19.09
C LYS A 164 3.07 0.55 -19.20
N VAL A 165 4.10 0.03 -18.54
CA VAL A 165 4.39 -1.40 -18.58
C VAL A 165 3.25 -2.25 -18.01
N SER A 166 2.57 -1.77 -16.96
CA SER A 166 1.42 -2.47 -16.38
C SER A 166 0.17 -2.34 -17.25
N TYR A 167 -0.02 -1.20 -17.90
CA TYR A 167 -1.10 -0.98 -18.87
C TYR A 167 -1.06 -2.02 -20.00
N GLU A 168 0.14 -2.37 -20.46
CA GLU A 168 0.37 -3.37 -21.50
C GLU A 168 0.26 -4.82 -20.95
N GLN A 169 0.86 -5.10 -19.79
CA GLN A 169 0.94 -6.45 -19.21
C GLN A 169 -0.36 -6.91 -18.55
N LYS A 170 -1.23 -5.99 -18.14
CA LYS A 170 -2.46 -6.29 -17.36
C LYS A 170 -3.71 -5.72 -18.03
N PRO A 171 -4.03 -6.14 -19.28
CA PRO A 171 -5.13 -5.58 -20.06
C PRO A 171 -6.49 -5.74 -19.37
N PHE A 172 -6.73 -6.83 -18.64
CA PHE A 172 -7.99 -7.06 -17.96
C PHE A 172 -8.26 -6.08 -16.81
N ARG A 173 -7.22 -5.62 -16.12
CA ARG A 173 -7.39 -4.55 -15.11
C ARG A 173 -7.88 -3.25 -15.73
N ARG A 174 -7.34 -2.89 -16.89
CA ARG A 174 -7.81 -1.73 -17.65
C ARG A 174 -9.29 -1.87 -18.03
N GLU A 175 -9.71 -3.04 -18.50
CA GLU A 175 -11.11 -3.26 -18.89
C GLU A 175 -12.04 -3.24 -17.67
N VAL A 176 -11.62 -3.73 -16.51
CA VAL A 176 -12.40 -3.60 -15.26
C VAL A 176 -12.60 -2.12 -14.89
N MET A 177 -11.54 -1.31 -14.92
CA MET A 177 -11.66 0.14 -14.66
C MET A 177 -12.63 0.82 -15.63
N ARG A 178 -12.54 0.51 -16.93
CA ARG A 178 -13.44 1.03 -17.96
C ARG A 178 -14.89 0.56 -17.77
N THR A 179 -15.09 -0.67 -17.32
CA THR A 179 -16.42 -1.22 -16.99
C THR A 179 -17.09 -0.44 -15.86
N TYR A 180 -16.29 0.05 -14.88
CA TYR A 180 -16.79 0.96 -13.84
C TYR A 180 -16.83 2.44 -14.27
N GLY A 181 -16.60 2.75 -15.55
CA GLY A 181 -16.76 4.09 -16.12
C GLY A 181 -15.52 4.98 -16.06
N ALA A 182 -14.37 4.49 -15.60
CA ALA A 182 -13.15 5.29 -15.57
C ALA A 182 -12.49 5.41 -16.96
N SER A 183 -11.85 6.55 -17.21
CA SER A 183 -10.89 6.72 -18.29
C SER A 183 -9.50 6.29 -17.83
N VAL A 184 -8.78 5.51 -18.66
CA VAL A 184 -7.46 4.98 -18.32
C VAL A 184 -6.44 5.37 -19.38
N THR A 185 -5.39 6.09 -18.97
CA THR A 185 -4.31 6.58 -19.83
C THR A 185 -2.98 5.92 -19.44
N PRO A 186 -2.19 5.36 -20.37
CA PRO A 186 -0.84 4.88 -20.06
C PRO A 186 0.08 6.04 -19.70
N SER A 187 0.89 5.90 -18.64
CA SER A 187 1.79 6.95 -18.17
C SER A 187 3.26 6.48 -18.18
N PRO A 188 4.21 7.35 -18.64
CA PRO A 188 4.00 8.72 -19.10
C PRO A 188 3.31 8.80 -20.46
N SER A 189 2.54 9.89 -20.68
CA SER A 189 1.73 10.09 -21.87
C SER A 189 2.04 11.44 -22.57
N GLU A 190 1.57 11.57 -23.81
CA GLU A 190 1.64 12.84 -24.56
C GLU A 190 0.46 13.77 -24.25
N THR A 191 -0.45 13.39 -23.35
CA THR A 191 -1.66 14.16 -23.03
C THR A 191 -1.43 15.26 -22.00
N THR A 192 -0.33 15.20 -21.23
CA THR A 192 0.05 16.17 -20.22
C THR A 192 1.40 16.82 -20.57
N GLN A 193 1.67 18.01 -19.99
CA GLN A 193 2.95 18.68 -20.23
C GLN A 193 4.09 17.96 -19.50
N VAL A 194 3.84 17.50 -18.27
CA VAL A 194 4.83 16.75 -17.49
C VAL A 194 5.13 15.40 -18.12
N GLY A 195 4.12 14.71 -18.65
CA GLY A 195 4.30 13.44 -19.36
C GLY A 195 5.19 13.58 -20.59
N LYS A 196 4.98 14.64 -21.40
CA LYS A 196 5.84 14.97 -22.55
C LYS A 196 7.30 15.17 -22.14
N LYS A 197 7.55 15.98 -21.09
CA LYS A 197 8.91 16.23 -20.58
C LYS A 197 9.58 14.94 -20.11
N ILE A 198 8.84 14.05 -19.43
CA ILE A 198 9.37 12.76 -18.99
C ILE A 198 9.73 11.87 -20.18
N LEU A 199 8.88 11.82 -21.21
CA LEU A 199 9.15 11.06 -22.44
C LEU A 199 10.35 11.61 -23.22
N GLU A 200 10.53 12.93 -23.25
CA GLU A 200 11.71 13.57 -23.85
C GLU A 200 13.00 13.26 -23.08
N ALA A 201 12.95 13.30 -21.74
CA ALA A 201 14.10 13.02 -20.88
C ALA A 201 14.47 11.53 -20.84
N HIS A 202 13.47 10.65 -20.93
CA HIS A 202 13.62 9.19 -20.83
C HIS A 202 12.90 8.46 -21.98
N PRO A 203 13.41 8.54 -23.21
CA PRO A 203 12.81 7.87 -24.37
C PRO A 203 12.72 6.37 -24.13
N GLY A 204 11.54 5.77 -24.39
CA GLY A 204 11.34 4.33 -24.23
C GLY A 204 11.13 3.86 -22.78
N THR A 205 10.98 4.77 -21.82
CA THR A 205 10.72 4.40 -20.42
C THR A 205 9.48 3.51 -20.26
N SER A 206 9.58 2.55 -19.33
CA SER A 206 8.44 1.70 -18.92
C SER A 206 7.45 2.42 -17.99
N GLY A 207 7.78 3.63 -17.55
CA GLY A 207 7.04 4.40 -16.58
C GLY A 207 7.25 3.95 -15.14
N SER A 208 6.80 4.80 -14.22
CA SER A 208 6.81 4.53 -12.78
C SER A 208 5.57 5.13 -12.12
N LEU A 209 5.32 4.79 -10.85
CA LEU A 209 4.28 5.47 -10.08
C LEU A 209 4.53 6.97 -9.97
N GLY A 210 5.79 7.39 -9.79
CA GLY A 210 6.15 8.81 -9.75
C GLY A 210 5.77 9.57 -11.03
N CYS A 211 5.96 8.97 -12.21
CA CYS A 211 5.50 9.56 -13.47
C CYS A 211 3.97 9.72 -13.52
N ALA A 212 3.25 8.68 -13.14
CA ALA A 212 1.79 8.67 -13.17
C ALA A 212 1.18 9.65 -12.14
N ILE A 213 1.81 9.82 -10.97
CA ILE A 213 1.45 10.83 -9.96
C ILE A 213 1.55 12.22 -10.57
N SER A 214 2.69 12.55 -11.20
CA SER A 214 2.91 13.87 -11.81
C SER A 214 1.83 14.24 -12.81
N GLU A 215 1.44 13.31 -13.69
CA GLU A 215 0.39 13.52 -14.68
C GLU A 215 -0.99 13.68 -14.05
N ALA A 216 -1.32 12.85 -13.06
CA ALA A 216 -2.60 12.91 -12.36
C ALA A 216 -2.76 14.23 -11.59
N VAL A 217 -1.71 14.74 -10.94
CA VAL A 217 -1.70 16.03 -10.24
C VAL A 217 -1.83 17.20 -11.21
N GLU A 218 -1.11 17.18 -12.35
CA GLU A 218 -1.25 18.21 -13.39
C GLU A 218 -2.71 18.32 -13.87
N VAL A 219 -3.35 17.18 -14.14
CA VAL A 219 -4.74 17.17 -14.59
C VAL A 219 -5.71 17.61 -13.48
N ALA A 220 -5.49 17.19 -12.24
CA ALA A 220 -6.33 17.61 -11.10
C ALA A 220 -6.33 19.12 -10.91
N THR A 221 -5.15 19.73 -10.98
CA THR A 221 -4.99 21.17 -10.75
C THR A 221 -5.41 22.01 -11.96
N GLY A 222 -5.41 21.43 -13.17
CA GLY A 222 -5.85 22.08 -14.41
C GLY A 222 -7.34 21.99 -14.71
N LEU A 223 -8.10 21.13 -14.03
CA LEU A 223 -9.53 20.91 -14.25
C LEU A 223 -10.40 21.41 -13.10
N GLU A 224 -11.31 22.32 -13.37
CA GLU A 224 -12.27 22.82 -12.38
C GLU A 224 -13.19 21.70 -11.88
N GLY A 225 -13.29 21.55 -10.55
CA GLY A 225 -14.11 20.54 -9.90
C GLY A 225 -13.44 19.18 -9.79
N TYR A 226 -12.13 19.08 -10.05
CA TYR A 226 -11.36 17.85 -9.85
C TYR A 226 -10.37 18.00 -8.71
N ARG A 227 -10.05 16.87 -8.08
CA ARG A 227 -8.95 16.74 -7.10
C ARG A 227 -8.21 15.43 -7.34
N TYR A 228 -6.96 15.41 -6.94
CA TYR A 228 -6.13 14.21 -6.94
C TYR A 228 -6.42 13.36 -5.70
N VAL A 229 -6.44 12.06 -5.87
CA VAL A 229 -6.56 11.06 -4.82
C VAL A 229 -5.49 9.99 -4.98
N LEU A 230 -5.00 9.42 -3.89
CA LEU A 230 -3.81 8.57 -3.87
C LEU A 230 -4.08 7.29 -3.08
N GLY A 231 -3.65 6.16 -3.62
CA GLY A 231 -3.91 4.82 -3.07
C GLY A 231 -2.90 4.31 -2.04
N SER A 232 -1.91 5.11 -1.64
CA SER A 232 -0.87 4.72 -0.68
C SER A 232 -0.13 5.95 -0.13
N VAL A 233 0.93 5.74 0.66
CA VAL A 233 1.91 6.74 1.12
C VAL A 233 1.39 7.73 2.15
N LEU A 234 0.32 8.48 1.84
CA LEU A 234 -0.20 9.57 2.66
C LEU A 234 -0.80 9.07 3.99
N ASN A 235 -0.71 9.93 5.01
CA ASN A 235 -1.20 9.63 6.37
C ASN A 235 -2.69 9.31 6.39
N GLN A 236 -3.50 10.08 5.64
CA GLN A 236 -4.94 9.83 5.53
C GLN A 236 -5.26 8.47 4.87
N VAL A 237 -4.40 7.96 3.98
CA VAL A 237 -4.58 6.61 3.41
C VAL A 237 -4.28 5.53 4.44
N LEU A 238 -3.20 5.66 5.21
CA LEU A 238 -2.88 4.74 6.31
C LEU A 238 -3.99 4.75 7.38
N LEU A 239 -4.55 5.93 7.67
CA LEU A 239 -5.70 6.10 8.56
C LEU A 239 -6.88 5.25 8.09
N HIS A 240 -7.33 5.38 6.84
CA HIS A 240 -8.44 4.58 6.30
C HIS A 240 -8.15 3.08 6.31
N GLN A 241 -6.89 2.68 6.08
CA GLN A 241 -6.48 1.28 6.11
C GLN A 241 -6.40 0.69 7.52
N SER A 242 -6.47 1.51 8.58
CA SER A 242 -6.47 1.01 9.96
C SER A 242 -7.62 0.05 10.25
N VAL A 243 -8.70 0.08 9.47
CA VAL A 243 -9.80 -0.88 9.55
C VAL A 243 -9.31 -2.33 9.43
N ILE A 244 -8.23 -2.59 8.67
CA ILE A 244 -7.62 -3.92 8.52
C ILE A 244 -7.10 -4.40 9.88
N GLY A 245 -6.29 -3.57 10.53
CA GLY A 245 -5.69 -3.88 11.83
C GLY A 245 -6.73 -3.96 12.94
N LEU A 246 -7.69 -3.04 12.97
CA LEU A 246 -8.76 -3.01 13.97
C LEU A 246 -9.60 -4.29 13.93
N GLU A 247 -10.02 -4.76 12.75
CA GLU A 247 -10.70 -6.05 12.63
C GLU A 247 -9.80 -7.23 12.99
N THR A 248 -8.51 -7.19 12.60
CA THR A 248 -7.56 -8.25 12.97
C THR A 248 -7.40 -8.33 14.48
N LYS A 249 -7.25 -7.18 15.15
CA LYS A 249 -7.16 -7.11 16.62
C LYS A 249 -8.42 -7.63 17.29
N ALA A 250 -9.60 -7.20 16.83
CA ALA A 250 -10.89 -7.67 17.36
C ALA A 250 -11.05 -9.19 17.21
N ALA A 251 -10.64 -9.77 16.06
CA ALA A 251 -10.64 -11.22 15.86
C ALA A 251 -9.66 -11.93 16.80
N CYS A 252 -8.46 -11.39 16.99
CA CYS A 252 -7.48 -11.91 17.93
C CYS A 252 -8.00 -11.89 19.37
N ASP A 253 -8.58 -10.79 19.79
CA ASP A 253 -9.13 -10.64 21.14
C ASP A 253 -10.32 -11.61 21.39
N LYS A 254 -11.21 -11.74 20.41
CA LYS A 254 -12.39 -12.63 20.47
C LYS A 254 -12.02 -14.11 20.69
N TYR A 255 -10.90 -14.54 20.09
CA TYR A 255 -10.48 -15.95 20.15
C TYR A 255 -9.22 -16.18 20.98
N GLY A 256 -8.67 -15.16 21.63
CA GLY A 256 -7.48 -15.26 22.47
C GLY A 256 -6.20 -15.55 21.68
N ILE A 257 -6.13 -15.13 20.42
CA ILE A 257 -4.95 -15.24 19.58
C ILE A 257 -3.97 -14.13 19.99
N LYS A 258 -2.75 -14.49 20.31
CA LYS A 258 -1.69 -13.54 20.71
C LYS A 258 -0.61 -13.54 19.62
N PRO A 259 -0.57 -12.54 18.74
CA PRO A 259 0.47 -12.45 17.73
C PRO A 259 1.84 -12.19 18.35
N ASP A 260 2.87 -12.87 17.83
CA ASP A 260 4.29 -12.57 18.12
C ASP A 260 4.88 -11.75 16.98
N ILE A 261 4.52 -12.10 15.73
CA ILE A 261 5.08 -11.50 14.51
C ILE A 261 3.95 -11.06 13.59
N ILE A 262 4.00 -9.81 13.13
CA ILE A 262 3.03 -9.26 12.16
C ILE A 262 3.80 -8.79 10.92
N ILE A 263 3.42 -9.30 9.74
CA ILE A 263 4.16 -9.15 8.49
C ILE A 263 3.27 -8.52 7.42
N GLY A 264 3.79 -7.57 6.68
CA GLY A 264 3.09 -7.01 5.52
C GLY A 264 4.03 -6.59 4.41
N CYS A 265 3.58 -6.68 3.17
CA CYS A 265 4.32 -6.14 2.04
C CYS A 265 4.29 -4.60 2.07
N ALA A 266 5.37 -3.98 1.62
CA ALA A 266 5.55 -2.53 1.62
C ALA A 266 6.01 -2.01 0.25
N GLY A 267 5.13 -1.27 -0.41
CA GLY A 267 5.45 -0.35 -1.49
C GLY A 267 5.47 1.06 -0.90
N GLY A 268 4.36 1.81 -1.04
CA GLY A 268 4.15 3.05 -0.25
C GLY A 268 3.72 2.80 1.20
N GLY A 269 3.43 1.56 1.60
CA GLY A 269 3.25 1.13 2.99
C GLY A 269 1.82 1.15 3.54
N SER A 270 0.79 1.49 2.76
CA SER A 270 -0.56 1.69 3.31
C SER A 270 -1.19 0.44 3.93
N ASN A 271 -1.03 -0.74 3.28
CA ASN A 271 -1.58 -1.99 3.82
C ASN A 271 -0.88 -2.40 5.12
N LEU A 272 0.44 -2.31 5.15
CA LEU A 272 1.23 -2.63 6.34
C LEU A 272 0.87 -1.66 7.48
N GLY A 273 0.88 -0.34 7.20
CA GLY A 273 0.52 0.68 8.19
C GLY A 273 -0.88 0.47 8.75
N GLY A 274 -1.86 0.12 7.90
CA GLY A 274 -3.20 -0.20 8.34
C GLY A 274 -3.27 -1.45 9.22
N LEU A 275 -2.60 -2.54 8.81
CA LEU A 275 -2.60 -3.80 9.54
C LEU A 275 -1.95 -3.68 10.94
N ILE A 276 -0.78 -3.02 10.99
CA ILE A 276 -0.02 -2.94 12.25
C ILE A 276 -0.53 -1.86 13.21
N SER A 277 -1.31 -0.86 12.74
CA SER A 277 -1.61 0.35 13.49
C SER A 277 -2.11 0.11 14.92
N PRO A 278 -3.13 -0.73 15.24
CA PRO A 278 -3.58 -0.92 16.62
C PRO A 278 -2.55 -1.67 17.46
N PHE A 279 -1.84 -2.64 16.88
CA PHE A 279 -0.79 -3.39 17.56
C PHE A 279 0.45 -2.51 17.82
N MET A 280 0.82 -1.67 16.87
CA MET A 280 1.91 -0.70 17.04
C MET A 280 1.56 0.33 18.11
N GLY A 281 0.30 0.77 18.18
CA GLY A 281 -0.19 1.63 19.25
C GLY A 281 0.01 0.99 20.62
N GLU A 282 -0.37 -0.28 20.81
CA GLU A 282 -0.12 -1.04 22.05
C GLU A 282 1.38 -1.12 22.39
N LYS A 283 2.23 -1.40 21.37
CA LYS A 283 3.68 -1.44 21.57
C LYS A 283 4.24 -0.09 22.02
N ILE A 284 3.82 1.01 21.39
CA ILE A 284 4.28 2.37 21.73
C ILE A 284 3.84 2.76 23.15
N ARG A 285 2.64 2.36 23.57
CA ARG A 285 2.14 2.60 24.93
C ARG A 285 2.74 1.64 25.97
N GLY A 286 3.51 0.62 25.54
CA GLY A 286 4.12 -0.38 26.42
C GLY A 286 3.14 -1.45 26.95
N GLU A 287 2.03 -1.66 26.26
CA GLU A 287 0.99 -2.62 26.63
C GLU A 287 1.29 -4.04 26.13
N ALA A 288 2.02 -4.15 25.02
CA ALA A 288 2.44 -5.40 24.41
C ALA A 288 3.75 -5.25 23.64
N ASP A 289 4.40 -6.37 23.33
CA ASP A 289 5.58 -6.39 22.48
C ASP A 289 5.35 -7.31 21.27
N TYR A 290 5.36 -6.72 20.09
CA TYR A 290 5.19 -7.40 18.82
C TYR A 290 6.41 -7.15 17.95
N GLN A 291 6.81 -8.15 17.14
CA GLN A 291 7.75 -7.97 16.05
C GLN A 291 6.98 -7.59 14.78
N PHE A 292 7.35 -6.49 14.14
CA PHE A 292 6.76 -6.06 12.87
C PHE A 292 7.79 -6.17 11.76
N ILE A 293 7.40 -6.75 10.63
CA ILE A 293 8.30 -6.94 9.48
C ILE A 293 7.64 -6.36 8.22
N ALA A 294 8.27 -5.32 7.68
CA ALA A 294 7.97 -4.80 6.35
C ALA A 294 8.71 -5.64 5.30
N VAL A 295 8.02 -6.05 4.25
CA VAL A 295 8.64 -6.82 3.17
C VAL A 295 8.55 -6.06 1.87
N GLU A 296 9.70 -5.76 1.29
CA GLU A 296 9.83 -5.00 0.03
C GLU A 296 10.50 -5.86 -1.06
N PRO A 297 10.31 -5.51 -2.36
CA PRO A 297 11.03 -6.18 -3.43
C PRO A 297 12.52 -5.84 -3.40
N ALA A 298 13.38 -6.82 -3.59
CA ALA A 298 14.83 -6.59 -3.76
C ALA A 298 15.16 -5.65 -4.94
N SER A 299 14.24 -5.55 -5.91
CA SER A 299 14.35 -4.64 -7.05
C SER A 299 13.90 -3.19 -6.78
N CYS A 300 13.32 -2.93 -5.59
CA CYS A 300 12.88 -1.59 -5.16
C CYS A 300 13.03 -1.46 -3.63
N PRO A 301 14.28 -1.51 -3.10
CA PRO A 301 14.56 -1.69 -1.68
C PRO A 301 14.62 -0.36 -0.92
N SER A 302 13.49 0.36 -0.83
CA SER A 302 13.41 1.70 -0.26
C SER A 302 13.80 1.75 1.21
N PHE A 303 13.40 0.79 2.04
CA PHE A 303 13.80 0.71 3.43
C PHE A 303 15.24 0.24 3.61
N THR A 304 15.58 -0.90 2.98
CA THR A 304 16.84 -1.60 3.27
C THR A 304 18.05 -0.95 2.64
N ARG A 305 17.87 -0.18 1.54
CA ARG A 305 18.96 0.49 0.81
C ARG A 305 18.69 1.96 0.49
N GLY A 306 17.52 2.51 0.85
CA GLY A 306 17.20 3.91 0.68
C GLY A 306 17.81 4.83 1.74
N LYS A 307 17.68 6.13 1.51
CA LYS A 307 18.11 7.18 2.46
C LYS A 307 16.90 7.79 3.16
N TYR A 308 17.01 8.07 4.47
CA TYR A 308 15.94 8.74 5.24
C TYR A 308 16.10 10.25 5.17
N VAL A 309 15.52 10.85 4.15
CA VAL A 309 15.65 12.28 3.83
C VAL A 309 14.36 12.83 3.23
N TYR A 310 14.28 14.14 3.06
CA TYR A 310 13.23 14.74 2.24
C TYR A 310 13.47 14.45 0.76
N ASP A 311 12.40 14.04 0.07
CA ASP A 311 12.39 13.83 -1.37
C ASP A 311 11.02 14.16 -1.96
N TYR A 312 10.95 14.34 -3.27
CA TYR A 312 9.69 14.51 -3.97
C TYR A 312 8.87 13.21 -3.98
N CYS A 313 7.57 13.33 -3.83
CA CYS A 313 6.68 12.17 -3.93
C CYS A 313 6.48 11.69 -5.37
N ASP A 314 6.94 12.44 -6.38
CA ASP A 314 6.76 12.20 -7.80
C ASP A 314 8.01 12.51 -8.64
N THR A 315 8.09 11.90 -9.83
CA THR A 315 9.23 12.06 -10.73
C THR A 315 9.27 13.43 -11.39
N GLY A 316 8.12 14.06 -11.64
CA GLY A 316 8.02 15.39 -12.27
C GLY A 316 8.23 16.55 -11.30
N MET A 317 8.46 16.29 -10.01
CA MET A 317 8.71 17.30 -8.96
C MET A 317 7.57 18.33 -8.83
N VAL A 318 6.33 17.90 -9.00
CA VAL A 318 5.13 18.75 -8.86
C VAL A 318 4.43 18.58 -7.51
N CYS A 319 4.83 17.56 -6.73
CA CYS A 319 4.28 17.27 -5.41
C CYS A 319 5.13 17.91 -4.29
N PRO A 320 4.56 18.00 -3.06
CA PRO A 320 5.33 18.37 -1.86
C PRO A 320 6.53 17.45 -1.60
N LEU A 321 7.50 17.96 -0.85
CA LEU A 321 8.59 17.16 -0.28
C LEU A 321 8.09 16.41 0.95
N GLN A 322 8.41 15.12 1.03
CA GLN A 322 8.09 14.26 2.16
C GLN A 322 9.38 13.67 2.75
N LYS A 323 9.54 13.69 4.07
CA LYS A 323 10.64 12.99 4.72
C LYS A 323 10.30 11.50 4.79
N MET A 324 11.08 10.69 4.09
CA MET A 324 10.82 9.26 3.91
C MET A 324 12.11 8.48 3.65
N TYR A 325 12.06 7.18 3.79
CA TYR A 325 13.06 6.32 3.15
C TYR A 325 12.81 6.32 1.65
N THR A 326 13.81 6.71 0.86
CA THR A 326 13.69 6.90 -0.59
C THR A 326 14.89 6.38 -1.35
N LEU A 327 14.64 5.92 -2.56
CA LEU A 327 15.66 5.57 -3.57
C LEU A 327 15.97 6.76 -4.50
N GLY A 328 15.32 7.91 -4.28
CA GLY A 328 15.35 9.08 -5.16
C GLY A 328 14.15 9.15 -6.10
N SER A 329 13.52 10.31 -6.24
CA SER A 329 12.30 10.52 -7.04
C SER A 329 12.49 10.26 -8.54
N ASN A 330 13.71 10.27 -9.03
CA ASN A 330 14.11 9.91 -10.39
C ASN A 330 14.43 8.41 -10.57
N PHE A 331 14.46 7.61 -9.48
CA PHE A 331 14.66 6.17 -9.57
C PHE A 331 13.44 5.51 -10.22
N ILE A 332 13.65 4.81 -11.32
CA ILE A 332 12.62 4.05 -12.02
C ILE A 332 12.85 2.57 -11.76
N PRO A 333 12.04 1.94 -10.88
CA PRO A 333 12.20 0.52 -10.59
C PRO A 333 12.10 -0.37 -11.81
N SER A 334 12.86 -1.46 -11.85
CA SER A 334 12.77 -2.46 -12.91
C SER A 334 11.33 -2.99 -13.08
N ALA A 335 11.03 -3.55 -14.25
CA ALA A 335 9.69 -4.05 -14.60
C ALA A 335 9.37 -5.38 -13.89
N ASN A 336 9.49 -5.45 -12.55
CA ASN A 336 9.04 -6.60 -11.79
C ASN A 336 7.52 -6.73 -11.80
N HIS A 337 7.00 -7.91 -11.45
CA HIS A 337 5.58 -8.22 -11.53
C HIS A 337 4.75 -7.76 -10.31
N ALA A 338 5.38 -7.31 -9.23
CA ALA A 338 4.72 -6.68 -8.08
C ALA A 338 4.57 -5.17 -8.30
N GLY A 339 3.79 -4.77 -9.30
CA GLY A 339 3.65 -3.37 -9.72
C GLY A 339 3.17 -2.42 -8.63
N GLY A 340 2.41 -2.91 -7.64
CA GLY A 340 1.98 -2.14 -6.47
C GLY A 340 3.08 -1.85 -5.46
N LEU A 341 4.26 -2.47 -5.58
CA LEU A 341 5.44 -2.23 -4.74
C LEU A 341 6.55 -1.45 -5.47
N ARG A 342 6.30 -0.96 -6.69
CA ARG A 342 7.26 -0.23 -7.51
C ARG A 342 7.16 1.28 -7.28
N TYR A 343 7.51 1.71 -6.06
CA TYR A 343 7.54 3.12 -5.69
C TYR A 343 8.88 3.45 -5.00
N HIS A 344 9.48 4.58 -5.38
CA HIS A 344 10.81 4.99 -4.91
C HIS A 344 10.87 5.37 -3.43
N GLY A 345 9.71 5.72 -2.84
CA GLY A 345 9.61 6.23 -1.47
C GLY A 345 8.69 5.39 -0.58
N MET A 346 8.59 5.78 0.67
CA MET A 346 7.81 5.11 1.72
C MET A 346 6.95 6.13 2.47
N SER A 347 5.85 5.71 3.08
CA SER A 347 5.06 6.60 3.94
C SER A 347 5.92 7.19 5.07
N SER A 348 5.65 8.45 5.42
CA SER A 348 6.37 9.13 6.50
C SER A 348 6.18 8.44 7.86
N VAL A 349 4.98 7.90 8.11
CA VAL A 349 4.68 7.13 9.34
C VAL A 349 5.56 5.90 9.46
N LEU A 350 5.57 5.04 8.44
CA LEU A 350 6.38 3.81 8.49
C LEU A 350 7.89 4.13 8.45
N SER A 351 8.27 5.16 7.75
CA SER A 351 9.67 5.64 7.73
C SER A 351 10.13 6.06 9.13
N GLN A 352 9.28 6.80 9.87
CA GLN A 352 9.60 7.19 11.24
C GLN A 352 9.65 5.98 12.17
N LEU A 353 8.69 5.04 12.07
CA LEU A 353 8.69 3.83 12.89
C LEU A 353 9.93 2.96 12.65
N TYR A 354 10.38 2.86 11.40
CA TYR A 354 11.60 2.13 11.06
C TYR A 354 12.86 2.84 11.57
N ALA A 355 12.93 4.17 11.43
CA ALA A 355 14.03 4.99 11.97
C ALA A 355 14.11 4.92 13.50
N ASP A 356 12.96 4.79 14.19
CA ASP A 356 12.88 4.63 15.65
C ASP A 356 13.19 3.18 16.11
N GLY A 357 13.48 2.25 15.19
CA GLY A 357 13.76 0.85 15.51
C GLY A 357 12.55 0.05 16.01
N LEU A 358 11.32 0.52 15.73
CA LEU A 358 10.08 -0.14 16.18
C LEU A 358 9.62 -1.25 15.23
N MET A 359 10.20 -1.35 14.04
CA MET A 359 9.93 -2.37 13.04
C MET A 359 11.17 -2.74 12.25
N GLU A 360 11.15 -3.91 11.61
CA GLU A 360 12.19 -4.41 10.70
C GLU A 360 11.75 -4.28 9.24
N ALA A 361 12.73 -4.30 8.33
CA ALA A 361 12.47 -4.39 6.90
C ALA A 361 13.31 -5.51 6.26
N ARG A 362 12.73 -6.20 5.27
CA ARG A 362 13.42 -7.25 4.50
C ARG A 362 13.11 -7.10 3.02
N ALA A 363 14.14 -7.18 2.21
CA ALA A 363 14.05 -7.22 0.76
C ALA A 363 14.06 -8.68 0.27
N VAL A 364 13.15 -9.02 -0.66
CA VAL A 364 13.04 -10.39 -1.22
C VAL A 364 13.01 -10.36 -2.74
N GLU A 365 13.63 -11.38 -3.35
CA GLU A 365 13.71 -11.55 -4.79
C GLU A 365 12.40 -12.11 -5.35
N GLN A 366 12.01 -11.68 -6.56
CA GLN A 366 10.71 -12.06 -7.11
C GLN A 366 10.58 -13.55 -7.40
N THR A 367 11.65 -14.26 -7.76
CA THR A 367 11.59 -15.73 -7.97
C THR A 367 11.26 -16.46 -6.68
N ALA A 368 11.87 -16.07 -5.55
CA ALA A 368 11.55 -16.60 -4.22
C ALA A 368 10.11 -16.25 -3.79
N VAL A 369 9.63 -15.05 -4.16
CA VAL A 369 8.25 -14.61 -3.91
C VAL A 369 7.26 -15.50 -4.67
N PHE A 370 7.49 -15.81 -5.96
CA PHE A 370 6.60 -16.67 -6.75
C PHE A 370 6.65 -18.13 -6.31
N GLN A 371 7.81 -18.64 -5.86
CA GLN A 371 7.90 -19.96 -5.22
C GLN A 371 6.99 -20.06 -3.99
N ALA A 372 7.02 -19.02 -3.12
CA ALA A 372 6.17 -18.95 -1.94
C ALA A 372 4.68 -18.81 -2.33
N ALA A 373 4.36 -18.02 -3.35
CA ALA A 373 3.02 -17.83 -3.87
C ALA A 373 2.41 -19.15 -4.36
N GLU A 374 3.16 -19.94 -5.13
CA GLU A 374 2.68 -21.23 -5.63
C GLU A 374 2.54 -22.27 -4.53
N LEU A 375 3.49 -22.34 -3.59
CA LEU A 375 3.34 -23.20 -2.43
C LEU A 375 2.05 -22.88 -1.68
N PHE A 376 1.84 -21.59 -1.37
CA PHE A 376 0.64 -21.13 -0.67
C PHE A 376 -0.64 -21.44 -1.45
N ALA A 377 -0.67 -21.17 -2.76
CA ALA A 377 -1.82 -21.47 -3.60
C ALA A 377 -2.16 -22.98 -3.63
N ARG A 378 -1.15 -23.84 -3.68
CA ARG A 378 -1.33 -25.29 -3.71
C ARG A 378 -1.86 -25.87 -2.40
N VAL A 379 -1.46 -25.29 -1.26
CA VAL A 379 -1.83 -25.82 0.07
C VAL A 379 -3.05 -25.11 0.67
N GLU A 380 -3.20 -23.80 0.48
CA GLU A 380 -4.31 -23.01 1.05
C GLU A 380 -5.45 -22.75 0.05
N GLY A 381 -5.30 -23.14 -1.23
CA GLY A 381 -6.32 -22.95 -2.26
C GLY A 381 -6.61 -21.50 -2.61
N THR A 382 -5.75 -20.57 -2.21
CA THR A 382 -5.91 -19.13 -2.46
C THR A 382 -4.75 -18.64 -3.32
N LEU A 383 -5.06 -18.06 -4.49
CA LEU A 383 -4.06 -17.52 -5.40
C LEU A 383 -3.74 -16.06 -5.00
N PRO A 384 -2.54 -15.78 -4.44
CA PRO A 384 -2.21 -14.46 -3.94
C PRO A 384 -1.72 -13.53 -5.06
N ALA A 385 -1.93 -12.21 -4.89
CA ALA A 385 -1.25 -11.23 -5.72
C ALA A 385 0.28 -11.27 -5.48
N PRO A 386 1.10 -10.95 -6.48
CA PRO A 386 2.56 -10.90 -6.32
C PRO A 386 3.02 -9.99 -5.17
N GLU A 387 2.30 -8.89 -4.93
CA GLU A 387 2.56 -8.00 -3.81
C GLU A 387 2.41 -8.74 -2.46
N SER A 388 1.29 -9.42 -2.24
CA SER A 388 1.02 -10.17 -1.01
C SER A 388 2.01 -11.30 -0.79
N SER A 389 2.50 -11.88 -1.88
CA SER A 389 3.42 -13.02 -1.85
C SER A 389 4.77 -12.68 -1.25
N HIS A 390 5.15 -11.38 -1.19
CA HIS A 390 6.31 -10.92 -0.42
C HIS A 390 6.13 -11.20 1.08
N ALA A 391 4.95 -10.89 1.63
CA ALA A 391 4.65 -11.21 3.02
C ALA A 391 4.57 -12.71 3.27
N ILE A 392 4.00 -13.50 2.34
CA ILE A 392 3.96 -14.96 2.42
C ILE A 392 5.38 -15.55 2.47
N ARG A 393 6.30 -15.06 1.64
CA ARG A 393 7.70 -15.53 1.63
C ARG A 393 8.33 -15.38 3.01
N VAL A 394 8.23 -14.22 3.62
CA VAL A 394 8.82 -13.96 4.94
C VAL A 394 8.08 -14.69 6.05
N ALA A 395 6.75 -14.87 5.95
CA ALA A 395 6.00 -15.69 6.91
C ALA A 395 6.47 -17.15 6.87
N ILE A 396 6.77 -17.70 5.69
CA ILE A 396 7.37 -19.03 5.53
C ILE A 396 8.77 -19.07 6.16
N ASP A 397 9.61 -18.05 5.95
CA ASP A 397 10.96 -18.00 6.52
C ASP A 397 10.92 -17.97 8.06
N GLU A 398 10.01 -17.18 8.66
CA GLU A 398 9.84 -17.14 10.12
C GLU A 398 9.29 -18.48 10.67
N ALA A 399 8.36 -19.11 9.95
CA ALA A 399 7.83 -20.41 10.32
C ALA A 399 8.91 -21.53 10.25
N LEU A 400 9.81 -21.47 9.27
CA LEU A 400 10.94 -22.39 9.17
C LEU A 400 11.96 -22.16 10.28
N LYS A 401 12.22 -20.92 10.70
CA LYS A 401 13.02 -20.64 11.91
C LYS A 401 12.40 -21.25 13.16
N CYS A 402 11.07 -21.15 13.33
CA CYS A 402 10.36 -21.80 14.42
C CYS A 402 10.55 -23.33 14.39
N LYS A 403 10.55 -23.94 13.19
CA LYS A 403 10.85 -25.37 13.04
C LYS A 403 12.27 -25.73 13.48
N GLU A 404 13.25 -24.90 13.13
CA GLU A 404 14.67 -25.12 13.49
C GLU A 404 14.92 -24.94 14.99
N THR A 405 14.29 -23.92 15.59
CA THR A 405 14.48 -23.60 17.02
C THR A 405 13.55 -24.40 17.95
N GLY A 406 12.47 -24.96 17.44
CA GLY A 406 11.40 -25.58 18.23
C GLY A 406 10.49 -24.57 18.94
N GLU A 407 10.63 -23.25 18.68
CA GLU A 407 9.78 -22.23 19.28
C GLU A 407 8.41 -22.21 18.60
N GLU A 408 7.35 -22.12 19.40
CA GLU A 408 5.98 -21.87 18.93
C GLU A 408 5.72 -20.36 18.92
N LYS A 409 5.57 -19.78 17.74
CA LYS A 409 5.18 -18.37 17.55
C LYS A 409 3.92 -18.25 16.73
N THR A 410 3.14 -17.23 17.02
CA THR A 410 1.97 -16.86 16.22
C THR A 410 2.34 -15.76 15.24
N ILE A 411 2.25 -16.08 13.94
CA ILE A 411 2.59 -15.22 12.83
C ILE A 411 1.29 -14.77 12.15
N ILE A 412 1.11 -13.46 12.00
CA ILE A 412 0.00 -12.91 11.19
C ILE A 412 0.59 -12.17 10.01
N PHE A 413 0.08 -12.43 8.81
CA PHE A 413 0.47 -11.63 7.64
C PHE A 413 -0.74 -11.08 6.88
N GLY A 414 -0.51 -9.97 6.15
CA GLY A 414 -1.51 -9.35 5.29
C GLY A 414 -1.54 -10.01 3.91
N LEU A 415 -2.65 -10.65 3.53
CA LEU A 415 -2.90 -11.10 2.17
C LEU A 415 -3.76 -10.04 1.46
N THR A 416 -3.09 -9.08 0.86
CA THR A 416 -3.63 -7.78 0.47
C THR A 416 -4.35 -7.76 -0.87
N GLY A 417 -4.18 -8.82 -1.68
CA GLY A 417 -4.79 -8.87 -3.01
C GLY A 417 -4.87 -10.27 -3.60
N THR A 418 -5.81 -10.44 -4.53
CA THR A 418 -5.95 -11.66 -5.35
C THR A 418 -5.01 -11.65 -6.55
N GLY A 419 -4.50 -12.83 -6.93
CA GLY A 419 -3.58 -13.03 -8.06
C GLY A 419 -4.23 -13.30 -9.41
N TYR A 420 -5.55 -13.41 -9.48
CA TYR A 420 -6.23 -13.78 -10.74
C TYR A 420 -6.02 -12.78 -11.89
N PHE A 421 -5.67 -11.55 -11.61
CA PHE A 421 -5.29 -10.55 -12.62
C PHE A 421 -3.80 -10.57 -12.98
N ASP A 422 -3.01 -11.45 -12.35
CA ASP A 422 -1.55 -11.50 -12.47
C ASP A 422 -1.06 -12.78 -13.15
N MET A 423 -1.96 -13.48 -13.88
CA MET A 423 -1.66 -14.78 -14.49
C MET A 423 -0.50 -14.76 -15.50
N THR A 424 -0.28 -13.63 -16.18
CA THR A 424 0.91 -13.45 -17.04
C THR A 424 2.21 -13.55 -16.25
N ALA A 425 2.23 -13.09 -15.00
CA ALA A 425 3.40 -13.21 -14.13
C ALA A 425 3.63 -14.66 -13.68
N TYR A 426 2.56 -15.34 -13.26
CA TYR A 426 2.61 -16.75 -12.93
C TYR A 426 3.04 -17.62 -14.14
N GLN A 427 2.52 -17.31 -15.34
CA GLN A 427 2.99 -17.98 -16.57
C GLN A 427 4.49 -17.82 -16.77
N LYS A 428 5.02 -16.59 -16.70
CA LYS A 428 6.47 -16.37 -16.85
C LYS A 428 7.30 -17.13 -15.81
N PHE A 429 6.81 -17.23 -14.59
CA PHE A 429 7.48 -18.00 -13.54
C PHE A 429 7.46 -19.49 -13.88
N ASN A 430 6.32 -20.06 -14.24
CA ASN A 430 6.15 -21.47 -14.59
C ASN A 430 6.95 -21.87 -15.84
N ASP A 431 7.09 -20.94 -16.81
CA ASP A 431 7.86 -21.15 -18.02
C ASP A 431 9.39 -20.94 -17.81
N GLY A 432 9.83 -20.62 -16.58
CA GLY A 432 11.24 -20.36 -16.26
C GLY A 432 11.80 -19.07 -16.90
N LEU A 433 10.93 -18.14 -17.27
CA LEU A 433 11.29 -16.88 -17.95
C LEU A 433 11.41 -15.69 -16.96
N MET A 434 11.19 -15.93 -15.67
CA MET A 434 11.33 -14.90 -14.65
C MET A 434 12.78 -14.82 -14.16
N SER A 435 13.30 -13.61 -14.05
CA SER A 435 14.64 -13.34 -13.52
C SER A 435 14.57 -12.32 -12.40
N ASP A 436 15.49 -12.43 -11.45
CA ASP A 436 15.66 -11.46 -10.39
C ASP A 436 16.46 -10.26 -10.86
N TYR A 437 16.21 -9.13 -10.24
CA TYR A 437 16.96 -7.89 -10.42
C TYR A 437 17.15 -7.21 -9.08
N ILE A 438 18.38 -6.81 -8.81
CA ILE A 438 18.76 -6.01 -7.65
C ILE A 438 19.52 -4.80 -8.19
N PRO A 439 19.09 -3.55 -7.89
CA PRO A 439 19.81 -2.38 -8.35
C PRO A 439 21.23 -2.37 -7.76
N SER A 440 22.22 -2.00 -8.58
CA SER A 440 23.60 -1.89 -8.12
C SER A 440 23.77 -0.69 -7.16
N ASP A 441 24.89 -0.64 -6.43
CA ASP A 441 25.20 0.50 -5.56
C ASP A 441 25.41 1.76 -6.40
N GLU A 442 26.00 1.62 -7.60
CA GLU A 442 26.23 2.72 -8.53
C GLU A 442 24.92 3.34 -9.04
N GLU A 443 23.93 2.48 -9.38
CA GLU A 443 22.59 2.94 -9.80
C GLU A 443 21.90 3.74 -8.68
N LEU A 444 21.98 3.26 -7.44
CA LEU A 444 21.39 3.94 -6.30
C LEU A 444 22.13 5.25 -5.98
N GLU A 445 23.46 5.24 -5.98
CA GLU A 445 24.24 6.46 -5.72
C GLU A 445 24.02 7.52 -6.82
N GLU A 446 23.81 7.12 -8.08
CA GLU A 446 23.44 8.06 -9.15
C GLU A 446 22.08 8.71 -8.88
N SER A 447 21.10 7.89 -8.48
CA SER A 447 19.78 8.39 -8.11
C SER A 447 19.84 9.35 -6.92
N PHE A 448 20.66 9.06 -5.90
CA PHE A 448 20.81 9.89 -4.71
C PHE A 448 21.46 11.27 -4.97
N LYS A 449 22.16 11.46 -6.08
CA LYS A 449 22.75 12.77 -6.43
C LYS A 449 21.70 13.86 -6.67
N GLN A 450 20.47 13.47 -7.02
CA GLN A 450 19.37 14.39 -7.33
C GLN A 450 18.46 14.66 -6.12
N LEU A 451 18.75 14.06 -4.97
CA LEU A 451 17.97 14.30 -3.75
C LEU A 451 17.98 15.78 -3.37
N PRO A 452 16.85 16.36 -2.98
CA PRO A 452 16.77 17.75 -2.54
C PRO A 452 17.68 17.99 -1.32
N LYS A 453 18.40 19.11 -1.35
CA LYS A 453 19.18 19.57 -0.18
C LYS A 453 18.29 20.45 0.67
N VAL A 454 17.63 19.86 1.65
CA VAL A 454 16.78 20.58 2.61
C VAL A 454 17.59 20.84 3.86
N GLU A 455 17.94 22.10 4.09
CA GLU A 455 18.54 22.58 5.34
C GLU A 455 17.38 22.99 6.27
N LEU A 456 17.20 22.26 7.40
CA LEU A 456 16.18 22.52 8.43
C LEU A 456 16.81 23.20 9.63
#